data_2c95600159b7167526bc10a4a72c4e86
#
_entry.id   2c95600159b7167526bc10a4a72c4e86
#
_cell.length_a   1.000
_cell.length_b   1.000
_cell.length_c   1.000
_cell.angle_alpha   90.00
_cell.angle_beta   90.00
_cell.angle_gamma   90.00
#
_symmetry.space_group_name_H-M   'P 1'
#
loop_
_entity.id
_entity.type
_entity.pdbx_description
1 polymer ?
#
loop_
_entity_poly.entity_id
_entity_poly.type
_entity_poly.pdbx_seq_one_letter_code
_entity_poly.pdbx_strand_id
1 'polypeptide(L)'
;MLVVVAYDVNTETKEGRKRLRHVAKFCTNVGIRLQNSVFECHVDAAECKVLKHRLEQAIDTERDSLRFYYLGNRYQSKVEHIG
;
A
#
# COMPACT_ATOMS: atom_id res chain seq x y z
N MET A 1 -5.03 -10.41 8.63
CA MET A 1 -5.58 -10.52 7.27
C MET A 1 -4.59 -9.96 6.25
N LEU A 2 -4.73 -10.39 5.02
CA LEU A 2 -3.89 -9.91 3.92
C LEU A 2 -4.58 -8.77 3.19
N VAL A 3 -3.85 -7.67 3.03
CA VAL A 3 -4.29 -6.53 2.22
C VAL A 3 -3.18 -6.23 1.21
N VAL A 4 -3.55 -6.17 -0.06
CA VAL A 4 -2.62 -5.73 -1.09
C VAL A 4 -2.85 -4.25 -1.33
N VAL A 5 -1.79 -3.47 -1.21
CA VAL A 5 -1.81 -2.02 -1.46
C VAL A 5 -1.07 -1.76 -2.76
N ALA A 6 -1.73 -1.09 -3.69
CA ALA A 6 -1.12 -0.61 -4.92
C ALA A 6 -1.30 0.91 -4.97
N TYR A 7 -0.26 1.62 -5.39
CA TYR A 7 -0.34 3.07 -5.47
C TYR A 7 0.34 3.59 -6.72
N ASP A 8 -0.14 4.74 -7.16
CA ASP A 8 0.44 5.49 -8.26
C ASP A 8 0.58 6.94 -7.79
N VAL A 9 1.81 7.39 -7.59
CA VAL A 9 2.11 8.73 -7.10
C VAL A 9 2.80 9.51 -8.19
N ASN A 10 2.30 10.70 -8.48
CA ASN A 10 2.90 11.60 -9.46
C ASN A 10 4.24 12.11 -8.94
N THR A 11 5.31 11.82 -9.66
CA THR A 11 6.68 12.16 -9.27
C THR A 11 7.29 13.27 -10.11
N GLU A 12 6.48 14.01 -10.85
CA GLU A 12 6.97 15.13 -11.67
C GLU A 12 7.52 16.27 -10.83
N THR A 13 7.08 16.38 -9.57
CA THR A 13 7.53 17.42 -8.66
C THR A 13 8.34 16.82 -7.50
N LYS A 14 9.11 17.68 -6.83
CA LYS A 14 9.85 17.32 -5.63
C LYS A 14 8.90 16.86 -4.52
N GLU A 15 7.77 17.52 -4.38
CA GLU A 15 6.72 17.18 -3.41
C GLU A 15 6.14 15.80 -3.69
N GLY A 16 5.91 15.48 -4.96
CA GLY A 16 5.43 14.16 -5.37
C GLY A 16 6.43 13.05 -5.03
N ARG A 17 7.71 13.29 -5.26
CA ARG A 17 8.76 12.32 -4.89
C ARG A 17 8.81 12.11 -3.38
N LYS A 18 8.58 13.16 -2.59
CA LYS A 18 8.50 13.05 -1.13
C LYS A 18 7.27 12.24 -0.70
N ARG A 19 6.12 12.48 -1.33
CA ARG A 19 4.91 11.69 -1.07
C ARG A 19 5.14 10.21 -1.35
N LEU A 20 5.79 9.90 -2.46
CA LEU A 20 6.12 8.52 -2.82
C LEU A 20 6.96 7.84 -1.74
N ARG A 21 7.99 8.52 -1.22
CA ARG A 21 8.83 7.98 -0.15
C ARG A 21 8.03 7.69 1.11
N HIS A 22 7.11 8.58 1.48
CA HIS A 22 6.27 8.38 2.68
C HIS A 22 5.34 7.18 2.52
N VAL A 23 4.68 7.07 1.36
CA VAL A 23 3.78 5.94 1.08
C VAL A 23 4.55 4.63 1.14
N ALA A 24 5.70 4.56 0.47
CA ALA A 24 6.54 3.37 0.47
C ALA A 24 7.01 2.99 1.87
N LYS A 25 7.38 3.98 2.68
CA LYS A 25 7.82 3.74 4.05
C LYS A 25 6.71 3.12 4.91
N PHE A 26 5.51 3.67 4.85
CA PHE A 26 4.38 3.12 5.62
C PHE A 26 4.07 1.68 5.21
N CYS A 27 4.09 1.39 3.91
CA CYS A 27 3.84 0.05 3.42
C CYS A 27 4.96 -0.92 3.81
N THR A 28 6.22 -0.49 3.74
CA THR A 28 7.38 -1.32 4.11
C THR A 28 7.33 -1.72 5.58
N ASN A 29 6.79 -0.85 6.45
CA ASN A 29 6.72 -1.14 7.89
C ASN A 29 5.78 -2.31 8.22
N VAL A 30 4.80 -2.60 7.37
CA VAL A 30 3.77 -3.61 7.66
C VAL A 30 3.65 -4.68 6.58
N GLY A 31 4.45 -4.61 5.54
CA GLY A 31 4.29 -5.52 4.40
C GLY A 31 5.58 -5.81 3.67
N ILE A 32 5.42 -6.60 2.63
CA ILE A 32 6.48 -7.04 1.74
C ILE A 32 6.26 -6.42 0.38
N ARG A 33 7.28 -5.79 -0.18
CA ARG A 33 7.21 -5.21 -1.52
C ARG A 33 7.24 -6.33 -2.57
N LEU A 34 6.22 -6.35 -3.42
CA LEU A 34 6.13 -7.28 -4.55
C LEU A 34 6.67 -6.64 -5.82
N GLN A 35 6.33 -5.38 -6.03
CA GLN A 35 6.78 -4.55 -7.15
C GLN A 35 6.99 -3.14 -6.60
N ASN A 36 7.52 -2.24 -7.41
CA ASN A 36 7.86 -0.88 -6.95
C ASN A 36 6.76 -0.19 -6.17
N SER A 37 5.50 -0.39 -6.56
CA SER A 37 4.35 0.27 -5.95
C SER A 37 3.25 -0.70 -5.56
N VAL A 38 3.60 -1.96 -5.27
CA VAL A 38 2.66 -3.00 -4.84
C VAL A 38 3.22 -3.71 -3.62
N PHE A 39 2.45 -3.75 -2.54
CA PHE A 39 2.84 -4.38 -1.29
C PHE A 39 1.79 -5.38 -0.81
N GLU A 40 2.24 -6.52 -0.29
CA GLU A 40 1.42 -7.43 0.51
C GLU A 40 1.59 -7.05 1.98
N CYS A 41 0.50 -6.64 2.61
CA CYS A 41 0.52 -6.20 4.01
C CYS A 41 -0.25 -7.19 4.87
N HIS A 42 0.41 -7.73 5.90
CA HIS A 42 -0.21 -8.62 6.88
C HIS A 42 -0.55 -7.78 8.11
N VAL A 43 -1.84 -7.47 8.26
CA VAL A 43 -2.32 -6.55 9.30
C VAL A 43 -3.61 -7.09 9.92
N ASP A 44 -3.87 -6.70 11.16
CA ASP A 44 -5.19 -6.89 11.75
C ASP A 44 -6.10 -5.72 11.35
N ALA A 45 -7.36 -5.76 11.78
CA ALA A 45 -8.33 -4.74 11.40
C ALA A 45 -7.94 -3.34 11.90
N ALA A 46 -7.38 -3.25 13.10
CA ALA A 46 -6.97 -1.97 13.67
C ALA A 46 -5.75 -1.40 12.93
N GLU A 47 -4.76 -2.24 12.67
CA GLU A 47 -3.56 -1.86 11.89
C GLU A 47 -3.95 -1.43 10.47
N CYS A 48 -4.90 -2.12 9.86
CA CYS A 48 -5.38 -1.78 8.52
C CYS A 48 -6.00 -0.39 8.49
N LYS A 49 -6.80 -0.02 9.50
CA LYS A 49 -7.37 1.32 9.62
C LYS A 49 -6.30 2.38 9.75
N VAL A 50 -5.29 2.13 10.57
CA VAL A 50 -4.18 3.05 10.77
C VAL A 50 -3.39 3.23 9.48
N LEU A 51 -3.07 2.13 8.79
CA LEU A 51 -2.35 2.16 7.53
C LEU A 51 -3.12 2.97 6.49
N LYS A 52 -4.41 2.68 6.33
CA LYS A 52 -5.26 3.38 5.37
C LYS A 52 -5.29 4.88 5.65
N HIS A 53 -5.46 5.26 6.91
CA HIS A 53 -5.48 6.67 7.30
C HIS A 53 -4.16 7.37 6.98
N ARG A 54 -3.04 6.74 7.33
CA ARG A 54 -1.71 7.30 7.05
C ARG A 54 -1.47 7.47 5.55
N LEU A 55 -1.86 6.50 4.75
CA LEU A 55 -1.69 6.57 3.30
C LEU A 55 -2.59 7.65 2.69
N GLU A 56 -3.82 7.76 3.14
CA GLU A 56 -4.73 8.83 2.69
C GLU A 56 -4.17 10.22 3.00
N GLN A 57 -3.56 10.39 4.15
CA GLN A 57 -2.94 11.66 4.55
C GLN A 57 -1.65 11.95 3.79
N ALA A 58 -0.97 10.91 3.32
CA ALA A 58 0.32 11.05 2.66
C ALA A 58 0.21 11.42 1.18
N ILE A 59 -0.92 11.15 0.53
CA ILE A 59 -1.08 11.39 -0.90
C ILE A 59 -1.81 12.69 -1.19
N ASP A 60 -1.69 13.13 -2.46
CA ASP A 60 -2.51 14.19 -3.03
C ASP A 60 -3.57 13.50 -3.90
N THR A 61 -4.83 13.54 -3.47
CA THR A 61 -5.92 12.81 -4.13
C THR A 61 -6.23 13.29 -5.55
N GLU A 62 -5.75 14.47 -5.91
CA GLU A 62 -5.92 15.00 -7.28
C GLU A 62 -4.84 14.50 -8.23
N ARG A 63 -3.71 14.03 -7.72
CA ARG A 63 -2.54 13.64 -8.52
C ARG A 63 -2.13 12.20 -8.34
N ASP A 64 -2.48 11.61 -7.21
CA ASP A 64 -2.06 10.27 -6.80
C ASP A 64 -3.28 9.38 -6.66
N SER A 65 -3.06 8.06 -6.71
CA SER A 65 -4.10 7.09 -6.42
C SER A 65 -3.61 6.00 -5.50
N LEU A 66 -4.53 5.47 -4.68
CA LEU A 66 -4.31 4.32 -3.82
C LEU A 66 -5.37 3.28 -4.13
N ARG A 67 -4.97 2.02 -4.08
CA ARG A 67 -5.89 0.92 -4.25
C ARG A 67 -5.62 -0.15 -3.20
N PHE A 68 -6.67 -0.61 -2.54
CA PHE A 68 -6.60 -1.64 -1.52
C PHE A 68 -7.39 -2.85 -1.98
N TYR A 69 -6.76 -4.01 -1.94
CA TYR A 69 -7.41 -5.28 -2.21
C TYR A 69 -7.46 -6.04 -0.90
N TYR A 70 -8.66 -6.28 -0.38
CA TYR A 70 -8.85 -6.96 0.90
C TYR A 70 -9.06 -8.43 0.64
N LEU A 71 -8.07 -9.26 0.97
CA LEU A 71 -8.11 -10.70 0.74
C LEU A 71 -8.54 -11.48 1.99
N GLY A 72 -8.65 -10.80 3.12
CA GLY A 72 -9.14 -11.38 4.36
C GLY A 72 -8.14 -12.31 5.04
N ASN A 73 -8.67 -13.21 5.88
CA ASN A 73 -7.85 -14.14 6.67
C ASN A 73 -7.58 -15.46 5.96
N ARG A 74 -8.39 -15.83 4.98
CA ARG A 74 -8.25 -17.08 4.21
C ARG A 74 -7.70 -16.79 2.82
N TYR A 75 -6.53 -16.18 2.79
CA TYR A 75 -5.92 -15.72 1.54
C TYR A 75 -5.07 -16.80 0.84
N GLN A 76 -4.75 -17.93 1.50
CA GLN A 76 -3.87 -18.95 0.91
C GLN A 76 -4.40 -19.50 -0.41
N SER A 77 -5.72 -19.61 -0.54
CA SER A 77 -6.34 -20.07 -1.79
C SER A 77 -6.52 -18.94 -2.82
N LYS A 78 -6.24 -17.68 -2.45
CA LYS A 78 -6.45 -16.51 -3.31
C LYS A 78 -5.17 -15.96 -3.87
N VAL A 79 -4.02 -16.41 -3.37
CA VAL A 79 -2.70 -15.95 -3.82
C VAL A 79 -1.92 -17.17 -4.28
N GLU A 80 -1.44 -17.12 -5.51
CA GLU A 80 -0.57 -18.15 -6.06
C GLU A 80 0.67 -17.47 -6.61
N HIS A 81 1.84 -17.98 -6.22
CA HIS A 81 3.11 -17.42 -6.65
C HIS A 81 3.84 -18.46 -7.51
N ILE A 82 4.19 -18.07 -8.72
CA ILE A 82 4.91 -18.91 -9.67
C ILE A 82 6.16 -18.17 -10.15
N GLY A 83 7.33 -18.76 -9.90
CA GLY A 83 8.59 -18.17 -10.34
C GLY A 83 9.27 -17.21 -9.39
#